data_2cf9aa218bd3b3d24d108356afc8014c
#
_entry.id   2cf9aa218bd3b3d24d108356afc8014c
#
_cell.length_a   1.000
_cell.length_b   1.000
_cell.length_c   1.000
_cell.angle_alpha   90.00
_cell.angle_beta   90.00
_cell.angle_gamma   90.00
#
_symmetry.space_group_name_H-M   'P 1'
#
loop_
_entity.id
_entity.type
_entity.pdbx_description
1 polymer ?
#
loop_
_entity_poly.entity_id
_entity_poly.type
_entity_poly.pdbx_seq_one_letter_code
_entity_poly.pdbx_strand_id
1 'polypeptide(L)'
;MSRKRTAILGALLTALAPISMAIYTPAMPELTRVFATTEPAVKLSLSLYFAGFAIAQLISGPASDAFGRRKASLFFLSIFLGGGMLAVFAPTIEVLLVARLVQGIGASVGMTVARAVVRDQFTGADASSIMNLIGIMLAVGPAMGPTIGGLSLAAFGWQSVFFLMAGLGAIAIFSVVVFLRETTVPDRNLIRPRRLLSAYGTLLTQPRFLLAALVLGGSIGALYAQATMLTFILINEVGMTPTAFGIGMLMQTGAYFFGSIALRYIAPRLGDRRSVILGLCFSATGGLLILLSVFLIPPSFLSIMGPVAVATVGIALLTPSMVTAALAPFPHIAGSASAMMGFIQMGSGFAGGAAASLIGSPLTGFGIIIPVMEFTAVASYIGFRIDTRRET
;
A
#
# COMPACT_ATOMS: atom_id res chain seq x y z
N MET A 1 4.37 2.41 -27.39
CA MET A 1 2.99 2.94 -27.12
C MET A 1 3.04 4.47 -27.12
N SER A 2 1.88 5.17 -27.33
CA SER A 2 1.89 6.63 -27.17
C SER A 2 1.96 7.02 -25.68
N ARG A 3 2.53 8.21 -25.38
CA ARG A 3 2.65 8.75 -24.01
C ARG A 3 1.31 8.70 -23.24
N LYS A 4 0.21 9.15 -23.86
CA LYS A 4 -1.12 9.13 -23.23
C LYS A 4 -1.59 7.72 -22.89
N ARG A 5 -1.42 6.74 -23.78
CA ARG A 5 -1.82 5.34 -23.54
C ARG A 5 -1.02 4.71 -22.42
N THR A 6 0.31 4.93 -22.40
CA THR A 6 1.17 4.42 -21.32
C THR A 6 0.81 5.06 -19.98
N ALA A 7 0.51 6.35 -19.95
CA ALA A 7 0.14 7.06 -18.74
C ALA A 7 -1.20 6.53 -18.16
N ILE A 8 -2.24 6.36 -19.01
CA ILE A 8 -3.55 5.85 -18.57
C ILE A 8 -3.44 4.40 -18.10
N LEU A 9 -2.76 3.54 -18.87
CA LEU A 9 -2.57 2.13 -18.49
C LEU A 9 -1.75 2.01 -17.19
N GLY A 10 -0.65 2.74 -17.09
CA GLY A 10 0.19 2.75 -15.89
C GLY A 10 -0.56 3.25 -14.66
N ALA A 11 -1.36 4.30 -14.81
CA ALA A 11 -2.21 4.83 -13.75
C ALA A 11 -3.26 3.80 -13.28
N LEU A 12 -3.97 3.16 -14.23
CA LEU A 12 -4.97 2.12 -13.92
C LEU A 12 -4.35 0.92 -13.20
N LEU A 13 -3.25 0.39 -13.74
CA LEU A 13 -2.57 -0.78 -13.15
C LEU A 13 -2.05 -0.48 -11.73
N THR A 14 -1.47 0.71 -11.54
CA THR A 14 -0.92 1.10 -10.24
C THR A 14 -2.02 1.36 -9.20
N ALA A 15 -3.14 1.94 -9.62
CA ALA A 15 -4.26 2.26 -8.74
C ALA A 15 -5.07 1.01 -8.31
N LEU A 16 -4.98 -0.10 -9.03
CA LEU A 16 -5.77 -1.31 -8.80
C LEU A 16 -5.69 -1.81 -7.35
N ALA A 17 -4.46 -1.96 -6.82
CA ALA A 17 -4.26 -2.50 -5.48
C ALA A 17 -4.73 -1.55 -4.36
N PRO A 18 -4.36 -0.25 -4.34
CA PRO A 18 -4.85 0.69 -3.33
C PRO A 18 -6.36 0.90 -3.37
N ILE A 19 -6.96 0.96 -4.58
CA ILE A 19 -8.40 1.10 -4.72
C ILE A 19 -9.13 -0.14 -4.18
N SER A 20 -8.66 -1.35 -4.52
CA SER A 20 -9.28 -2.60 -4.06
C SER A 20 -9.21 -2.76 -2.54
N MET A 21 -8.10 -2.31 -1.92
CA MET A 21 -7.98 -2.26 -0.47
C MET A 21 -9.01 -1.26 0.12
N ALA A 22 -9.06 -0.06 -0.43
CA ALA A 22 -9.83 1.04 0.12
C ALA A 22 -11.36 0.83 -0.04
N ILE A 23 -11.83 0.29 -1.17
CA ILE A 23 -13.24 -0.05 -1.40
C ILE A 23 -13.73 -1.11 -0.39
N TYR A 24 -12.85 -2.02 0.03
CA TYR A 24 -13.19 -3.11 0.95
C TYR A 24 -13.46 -2.66 2.38
N THR A 25 -12.72 -1.64 2.85
CA THR A 25 -12.71 -1.27 4.27
C THR A 25 -14.09 -0.97 4.87
N PRO A 26 -15.02 -0.23 4.22
CA PRO A 26 -16.33 0.05 4.81
C PRO A 26 -17.21 -1.19 5.04
N ALA A 27 -16.96 -2.28 4.29
CA ALA A 27 -17.74 -3.50 4.39
C ALA A 27 -17.31 -4.41 5.56
N MET A 28 -16.12 -4.22 6.12
CA MET A 28 -15.56 -5.14 7.13
C MET A 28 -16.47 -5.35 8.35
N PRO A 29 -17.09 -4.33 8.96
CA PRO A 29 -17.99 -4.56 10.10
C PRO A 29 -19.24 -5.36 9.75
N GLU A 30 -19.79 -5.18 8.54
CA GLU A 30 -20.94 -5.96 8.08
C GLU A 30 -20.59 -7.44 7.88
N LEU A 31 -19.39 -7.72 7.36
CA LEU A 31 -18.92 -9.10 7.14
C LEU A 31 -18.80 -9.91 8.44
N THR A 32 -18.56 -9.27 9.58
CA THR A 32 -18.58 -9.93 10.89
C THR A 32 -19.97 -10.54 11.17
N ARG A 33 -21.03 -9.80 10.83
CA ARG A 33 -22.42 -10.27 11.00
C ARG A 33 -22.82 -11.29 9.93
N VAL A 34 -22.47 -11.03 8.66
CA VAL A 34 -22.81 -11.89 7.52
C VAL A 34 -22.23 -13.29 7.67
N PHE A 35 -20.96 -13.39 8.07
CA PHE A 35 -20.29 -14.68 8.25
C PHE A 35 -20.40 -15.24 9.69
N ALA A 36 -21.20 -14.60 10.58
CA ALA A 36 -21.33 -14.98 12.00
C ALA A 36 -19.96 -15.25 12.65
N THR A 37 -18.99 -14.36 12.41
CA THR A 37 -17.59 -14.51 12.80
C THR A 37 -17.10 -13.37 13.70
N THR A 38 -15.84 -13.38 14.08
CA THR A 38 -15.22 -12.39 14.94
C THR A 38 -14.56 -11.25 14.14
N GLU A 39 -14.45 -10.06 14.75
CA GLU A 39 -13.72 -8.94 14.14
C GLU A 39 -12.26 -9.30 13.82
N PRO A 40 -11.49 -10.02 14.66
CA PRO A 40 -10.15 -10.47 14.29
C PRO A 40 -10.10 -11.31 13.01
N ALA A 41 -11.07 -12.19 12.77
CA ALA A 41 -11.12 -12.99 11.55
C ALA A 41 -11.35 -12.11 10.31
N VAL A 42 -12.22 -11.10 10.40
CA VAL A 42 -12.44 -10.16 9.28
C VAL A 42 -11.24 -9.26 9.07
N LYS A 43 -10.58 -8.77 10.13
CA LYS A 43 -9.32 -8.00 10.01
C LYS A 43 -8.23 -8.82 9.31
N LEU A 44 -8.15 -10.12 9.62
CA LEU A 44 -7.21 -11.04 8.99
C LEU A 44 -7.40 -11.11 7.46
N SER A 45 -8.62 -10.94 6.95
CA SER A 45 -8.89 -10.94 5.51
C SER A 45 -8.13 -9.83 4.76
N LEU A 46 -8.11 -8.61 5.31
CA LEU A 46 -7.34 -7.51 4.74
C LEU A 46 -5.83 -7.72 4.95
N SER A 47 -5.43 -8.25 6.11
CA SER A 47 -4.03 -8.59 6.37
C SER A 47 -3.52 -9.65 5.40
N LEU A 48 -4.30 -10.69 5.08
CA LEU A 48 -3.94 -11.72 4.10
C LEU A 48 -3.84 -11.15 2.67
N TYR A 49 -4.65 -10.15 2.32
CA TYR A 49 -4.46 -9.42 1.07
C TYR A 49 -3.07 -8.75 1.01
N PHE A 50 -2.63 -8.11 2.09
CA PHE A 50 -1.28 -7.54 2.17
C PHE A 50 -0.20 -8.61 2.11
N ALA A 51 -0.38 -9.75 2.78
CA ALA A 51 0.57 -10.86 2.73
C ALA A 51 0.71 -11.42 1.31
N GLY A 52 -0.42 -11.69 0.63
CA GLY A 52 -0.44 -12.15 -0.76
C GLY A 52 0.25 -11.16 -1.70
N PHE A 53 -0.05 -9.88 -1.55
CA PHE A 53 0.59 -8.81 -2.32
C PHE A 53 2.10 -8.75 -2.07
N ALA A 54 2.53 -8.75 -0.79
CA ALA A 54 3.93 -8.66 -0.41
C ALA A 54 4.75 -9.82 -1.00
N ILE A 55 4.32 -11.05 -0.77
CA ILE A 55 5.01 -12.25 -1.25
C ILE A 55 5.08 -12.27 -2.78
N ALA A 56 3.94 -12.01 -3.44
CA ALA A 56 3.89 -12.04 -4.89
C ALA A 56 4.68 -10.89 -5.54
N GLN A 57 4.87 -9.77 -4.87
CA GLN A 57 5.66 -8.65 -5.37
C GLN A 57 7.12 -9.02 -5.59
N LEU A 58 7.68 -9.91 -4.77
CA LEU A 58 9.04 -10.45 -4.99
C LEU A 58 9.17 -11.23 -6.30
N ILE A 59 8.07 -11.76 -6.82
CA ILE A 59 8.06 -12.63 -8.00
C ILE A 59 7.50 -11.89 -9.22
N SER A 60 6.48 -11.04 -9.07
CA SER A 60 5.75 -10.42 -10.18
C SER A 60 6.64 -9.53 -11.06
N GLY A 61 7.58 -8.81 -10.47
CA GLY A 61 8.58 -8.02 -11.21
C GLY A 61 9.47 -8.89 -12.09
N PRO A 62 10.28 -9.78 -11.50
CA PRO A 62 11.09 -10.73 -12.25
C PRO A 62 10.30 -11.60 -13.24
N ALA A 63 9.08 -12.01 -12.90
CA ALA A 63 8.22 -12.75 -13.83
C ALA A 63 7.87 -11.90 -15.06
N SER A 64 7.62 -10.60 -14.88
CA SER A 64 7.33 -9.70 -15.99
C SER A 64 8.54 -9.45 -16.89
N ASP A 65 9.76 -9.50 -16.34
CA ASP A 65 11.01 -9.43 -17.10
C ASP A 65 11.28 -10.76 -17.85
N ALA A 66 10.95 -11.89 -17.21
CA ALA A 66 11.24 -13.23 -17.73
C ALA A 66 10.26 -13.72 -18.80
N PHE A 67 8.96 -13.39 -18.66
CA PHE A 67 7.90 -13.88 -19.54
C PHE A 67 7.30 -12.80 -20.44
N GLY A 68 7.71 -11.55 -20.25
CA GLY A 68 7.18 -10.37 -20.92
C GLY A 68 6.10 -9.65 -20.11
N ARG A 69 6.05 -8.33 -20.27
CA ARG A 69 5.14 -7.43 -19.52
C ARG A 69 3.67 -7.81 -19.68
N ARG A 70 3.27 -8.06 -20.94
CA ARG A 70 1.88 -8.36 -21.28
C ARG A 70 1.42 -9.69 -20.70
N LYS A 71 2.20 -10.77 -20.89
CA LYS A 71 1.83 -12.11 -20.41
C LYS A 71 1.78 -12.18 -18.88
N ALA A 72 2.77 -11.61 -18.21
CA ALA A 72 2.79 -11.56 -16.76
C ALA A 72 1.61 -10.74 -16.20
N SER A 73 1.31 -9.57 -16.80
CA SER A 73 0.15 -8.78 -16.39
C SER A 73 -1.15 -9.56 -16.52
N LEU A 74 -1.40 -10.23 -17.65
CA LEU A 74 -2.61 -11.00 -17.84
C LEU A 74 -2.73 -12.15 -16.84
N PHE A 75 -1.64 -12.87 -16.59
CA PHE A 75 -1.62 -13.97 -15.61
C PHE A 75 -2.00 -13.49 -14.20
N PHE A 76 -1.31 -12.48 -13.67
CA PHE A 76 -1.58 -11.98 -12.33
C PHE A 76 -2.94 -11.29 -12.22
N LEU A 77 -3.36 -10.52 -13.22
CA LEU A 77 -4.69 -9.89 -13.23
C LEU A 77 -5.82 -10.92 -13.32
N SER A 78 -5.60 -12.05 -13.98
CA SER A 78 -6.56 -13.18 -13.97
C SER A 78 -6.67 -13.80 -12.57
N ILE A 79 -5.55 -13.92 -11.85
CA ILE A 79 -5.56 -14.34 -10.43
C ILE A 79 -6.34 -13.32 -9.58
N PHE A 80 -6.11 -12.01 -9.79
CA PHE A 80 -6.86 -10.95 -9.09
C PHE A 80 -8.36 -11.06 -9.32
N LEU A 81 -8.77 -11.21 -10.59
CA LEU A 81 -10.18 -11.36 -10.96
C LEU A 81 -10.78 -12.63 -10.37
N GLY A 82 -10.07 -13.76 -10.46
CA GLY A 82 -10.48 -15.03 -9.86
C GLY A 82 -10.67 -14.95 -8.35
N GLY A 83 -9.72 -14.31 -7.64
CA GLY A 83 -9.84 -14.02 -6.21
C GLY A 83 -11.03 -13.10 -5.88
N GLY A 84 -11.28 -12.08 -6.71
CA GLY A 84 -12.46 -11.22 -6.59
C GLY A 84 -13.77 -11.99 -6.75
N MET A 85 -13.87 -12.84 -7.75
CA MET A 85 -15.05 -13.69 -7.97
C MET A 85 -15.25 -14.72 -6.87
N LEU A 86 -14.17 -15.33 -6.37
CA LEU A 86 -14.22 -16.21 -5.21
C LEU A 86 -14.77 -15.50 -3.96
N ALA A 87 -14.40 -14.24 -3.76
CA ALA A 87 -14.87 -13.43 -2.64
C ALA A 87 -16.38 -13.10 -2.77
N VAL A 88 -16.87 -12.80 -3.98
CA VAL A 88 -18.31 -12.55 -4.24
C VAL A 88 -19.17 -13.72 -3.80
N PHE A 89 -18.72 -14.94 -4.09
CA PHE A 89 -19.46 -16.18 -3.82
C PHE A 89 -18.98 -16.91 -2.57
N ALA A 90 -18.21 -16.25 -1.68
CA ALA A 90 -17.71 -16.87 -0.48
C ALA A 90 -18.84 -17.29 0.48
N PRO A 91 -19.02 -18.59 0.77
CA PRO A 91 -20.05 -19.06 1.69
C PRO A 91 -19.62 -18.96 3.16
N THR A 92 -18.32 -18.89 3.44
CA THR A 92 -17.74 -18.84 4.78
C THR A 92 -16.58 -17.86 4.85
N ILE A 93 -16.20 -17.48 6.07
CA ILE A 93 -15.07 -16.57 6.28
C ILE A 93 -13.75 -17.15 5.78
N GLU A 94 -13.53 -18.45 5.90
CA GLU A 94 -12.30 -19.13 5.44
C GLU A 94 -12.13 -19.00 3.92
N VAL A 95 -13.21 -19.17 3.17
CA VAL A 95 -13.20 -18.96 1.72
C VAL A 95 -12.90 -17.50 1.38
N LEU A 96 -13.46 -16.56 2.13
CA LEU A 96 -13.15 -15.14 1.98
C LEU A 96 -11.67 -14.86 2.28
N LEU A 97 -11.09 -15.44 3.32
CA LEU A 97 -9.69 -15.30 3.67
C LEU A 97 -8.77 -15.76 2.52
N VAL A 98 -9.05 -16.94 1.95
CA VAL A 98 -8.33 -17.47 0.78
C VAL A 98 -8.52 -16.56 -0.44
N ALA A 99 -9.74 -16.11 -0.69
CA ALA A 99 -10.06 -15.20 -1.80
C ALA A 99 -9.25 -13.90 -1.70
N ARG A 100 -9.13 -13.31 -0.51
CA ARG A 100 -8.36 -12.09 -0.27
C ARG A 100 -6.86 -12.29 -0.46
N LEU A 101 -6.30 -13.42 0.01
CA LEU A 101 -4.90 -13.78 -0.25
C LEU A 101 -4.62 -13.89 -1.75
N VAL A 102 -5.46 -14.63 -2.48
CA VAL A 102 -5.36 -14.81 -3.95
C VAL A 102 -5.49 -13.48 -4.68
N GLN A 103 -6.43 -12.64 -4.26
CA GLN A 103 -6.62 -11.31 -4.83
C GLN A 103 -5.41 -10.40 -4.60
N GLY A 104 -4.78 -10.47 -3.41
CA GLY A 104 -3.53 -9.76 -3.10
C GLY A 104 -2.37 -10.21 -4.01
N ILE A 105 -2.22 -11.52 -4.22
CA ILE A 105 -1.23 -12.08 -5.16
C ILE A 105 -1.42 -11.47 -6.55
N GLY A 106 -2.63 -11.45 -7.05
CA GLY A 106 -2.94 -10.92 -8.37
C GLY A 106 -2.70 -9.42 -8.51
N ALA A 107 -2.96 -8.64 -7.46
CA ALA A 107 -2.79 -7.18 -7.46
C ALA A 107 -1.32 -6.73 -7.56
N SER A 108 -0.37 -7.58 -7.16
CA SER A 108 1.06 -7.24 -7.05
C SER A 108 1.72 -6.77 -8.35
N VAL A 109 1.24 -7.25 -9.49
CA VAL A 109 1.83 -6.95 -10.81
C VAL A 109 1.60 -5.52 -11.27
N GLY A 110 0.52 -4.88 -10.79
CA GLY A 110 0.08 -3.59 -11.31
C GLY A 110 1.16 -2.51 -11.19
N MET A 111 1.69 -2.31 -10.00
CA MET A 111 2.70 -1.29 -9.73
C MET A 111 4.05 -1.63 -10.40
N THR A 112 4.45 -2.90 -10.38
CA THR A 112 5.74 -3.34 -10.92
C THR A 112 5.79 -3.17 -12.43
N VAL A 113 4.74 -3.62 -13.15
CA VAL A 113 4.68 -3.51 -14.61
C VAL A 113 4.46 -2.07 -15.05
N ALA A 114 3.63 -1.28 -14.37
CA ALA A 114 3.43 0.13 -14.71
C ALA A 114 4.76 0.90 -14.75
N ARG A 115 5.58 0.77 -13.71
CA ARG A 115 6.90 1.41 -13.63
C ARG A 115 7.88 0.86 -14.68
N ALA A 116 7.85 -0.45 -14.91
CA ALA A 116 8.72 -1.09 -15.89
C ALA A 116 8.41 -0.62 -17.32
N VAL A 117 7.14 -0.58 -17.73
CA VAL A 117 6.71 -0.11 -19.05
C VAL A 117 7.11 1.35 -19.30
N VAL A 118 7.04 2.20 -18.28
CA VAL A 118 7.51 3.59 -18.40
C VAL A 118 9.01 3.63 -18.64
N ARG A 119 9.79 2.89 -17.84
CA ARG A 119 11.25 2.83 -17.97
C ARG A 119 11.70 2.24 -19.31
N ASP A 120 10.96 1.24 -19.81
CA ASP A 120 11.31 0.56 -21.08
C ASP A 120 11.07 1.44 -22.32
N GLN A 121 10.19 2.45 -22.24
CA GLN A 121 9.74 3.22 -23.42
C GLN A 121 10.07 4.71 -23.38
N PHE A 122 10.34 5.27 -22.20
CA PHE A 122 10.50 6.71 -22.03
C PHE A 122 11.73 7.03 -21.17
N THR A 123 12.36 8.17 -21.47
CA THR A 123 13.49 8.70 -20.71
C THR A 123 13.27 10.19 -20.41
N GLY A 124 14.08 10.74 -19.51
CA GLY A 124 14.07 12.18 -19.20
C GLY A 124 12.72 12.73 -18.73
N ALA A 125 12.32 13.87 -19.27
CA ALA A 125 11.11 14.60 -18.85
C ALA A 125 9.80 13.83 -19.10
N ASP A 126 9.73 13.04 -20.16
CA ASP A 126 8.54 12.24 -20.49
C ASP A 126 8.32 11.11 -19.49
N ALA A 127 9.38 10.38 -19.13
CA ALA A 127 9.32 9.35 -18.10
C ALA A 127 8.90 9.96 -16.76
N SER A 128 9.50 11.07 -16.35
CA SER A 128 9.18 11.79 -15.11
C SER A 128 7.71 12.25 -15.08
N SER A 129 7.20 12.78 -16.18
CA SER A 129 5.82 13.25 -16.29
C SER A 129 4.80 12.10 -16.16
N ILE A 130 5.07 10.94 -16.79
CA ILE A 130 4.21 9.76 -16.69
C ILE A 130 4.26 9.18 -15.26
N MET A 131 5.46 9.09 -14.67
CA MET A 131 5.63 8.62 -13.29
C MET A 131 4.93 9.52 -12.27
N ASN A 132 4.92 10.84 -12.51
CA ASN A 132 4.16 11.77 -11.67
C ASN A 132 2.65 11.50 -11.74
N LEU A 133 2.09 11.26 -12.94
CA LEU A 133 0.68 10.90 -13.09
C LEU A 133 0.33 9.58 -12.38
N ILE A 134 1.21 8.58 -12.49
CA ILE A 134 1.08 7.32 -11.73
C ILE A 134 1.06 7.59 -10.21
N GLY A 135 1.94 8.48 -9.74
CA GLY A 135 1.97 8.90 -8.33
C GLY A 135 0.68 9.58 -7.86
N ILE A 136 0.10 10.45 -8.71
CA ILE A 136 -1.21 11.07 -8.42
C ILE A 136 -2.31 10.00 -8.29
N MET A 137 -2.34 9.01 -9.16
CA MET A 137 -3.34 7.94 -9.10
C MET A 137 -3.19 7.05 -7.85
N LEU A 138 -1.97 6.86 -7.35
CA LEU A 138 -1.73 6.20 -6.06
C LEU A 138 -2.38 6.94 -4.87
N ALA A 139 -2.49 8.26 -4.95
CA ALA A 139 -3.14 9.07 -3.91
C ALA A 139 -4.67 9.12 -4.07
N VAL A 140 -5.16 9.17 -5.31
CA VAL A 140 -6.61 9.26 -5.62
C VAL A 140 -7.35 7.97 -5.23
N GLY A 141 -6.71 6.81 -5.41
CA GLY A 141 -7.32 5.52 -5.10
C GLY A 141 -7.80 5.39 -3.65
N PRO A 142 -6.91 5.57 -2.66
CA PRO A 142 -7.30 5.58 -1.24
C PRO A 142 -8.26 6.70 -0.87
N ALA A 143 -8.26 7.83 -1.61
CA ALA A 143 -9.18 8.93 -1.38
C ALA A 143 -10.62 8.56 -1.69
N MET A 144 -10.86 8.00 -2.87
CA MET A 144 -12.20 7.72 -3.36
C MET A 144 -12.71 6.33 -2.97
N GLY A 145 -11.79 5.39 -2.73
CA GLY A 145 -12.13 4.00 -2.47
C GLY A 145 -13.13 3.81 -1.33
N PRO A 146 -12.88 4.33 -0.12
CA PRO A 146 -13.80 4.13 1.00
C PRO A 146 -15.17 4.78 0.77
N THR A 147 -15.23 5.94 0.10
CA THR A 147 -16.50 6.60 -0.24
C THR A 147 -17.30 5.77 -1.24
N ILE A 148 -16.66 5.31 -2.31
CA ILE A 148 -17.29 4.44 -3.32
C ILE A 148 -17.73 3.12 -2.68
N GLY A 149 -16.88 2.51 -1.84
CA GLY A 149 -17.18 1.30 -1.11
C GLY A 149 -18.36 1.46 -0.16
N GLY A 150 -18.41 2.54 0.61
CA GLY A 150 -19.49 2.85 1.54
C GLY A 150 -20.84 3.09 0.84
N LEU A 151 -20.83 3.83 -0.26
CA LEU A 151 -22.04 4.06 -1.08
C LEU A 151 -22.53 2.76 -1.72
N SER A 152 -21.62 1.97 -2.30
CA SER A 152 -21.96 0.67 -2.91
C SER A 152 -22.53 -0.30 -1.89
N LEU A 153 -21.91 -0.38 -0.71
CA LEU A 153 -22.37 -1.19 0.42
C LEU A 153 -23.79 -0.82 0.84
N ALA A 154 -24.06 0.48 1.01
CA ALA A 154 -25.35 0.98 1.43
C ALA A 154 -26.47 0.74 0.40
N ALA A 155 -26.13 0.77 -0.90
CA ALA A 155 -27.12 0.63 -1.97
C ALA A 155 -27.36 -0.84 -2.37
N PHE A 156 -26.32 -1.70 -2.35
CA PHE A 156 -26.36 -3.03 -2.98
C PHE A 156 -25.81 -4.16 -2.09
N GLY A 157 -25.46 -3.87 -0.83
CA GLY A 157 -24.89 -4.84 0.12
C GLY A 157 -23.43 -5.18 -0.13
N TRP A 158 -22.87 -6.05 0.72
CA TRP A 158 -21.43 -6.31 0.79
C TRP A 158 -20.83 -6.95 -0.48
N GLN A 159 -21.57 -7.77 -1.22
CA GLN A 159 -21.10 -8.40 -2.45
C GLN A 159 -20.75 -7.36 -3.52
N SER A 160 -21.43 -6.22 -3.53
CA SER A 160 -21.21 -5.15 -4.50
C SER A 160 -19.78 -4.60 -4.46
N VAL A 161 -19.16 -4.60 -3.29
CA VAL A 161 -17.77 -4.19 -3.08
C VAL A 161 -16.81 -5.10 -3.87
N PHE A 162 -17.06 -6.41 -3.85
CA PHE A 162 -16.25 -7.37 -4.61
C PHE A 162 -16.56 -7.35 -6.10
N PHE A 163 -17.83 -7.10 -6.50
CA PHE A 163 -18.17 -6.87 -7.90
C PHE A 163 -17.47 -5.64 -8.47
N LEU A 164 -17.37 -4.55 -7.71
CA LEU A 164 -16.61 -3.37 -8.13
C LEU A 164 -15.12 -3.71 -8.34
N MET A 165 -14.51 -4.47 -7.42
CA MET A 165 -13.13 -4.90 -7.57
C MET A 165 -12.93 -5.84 -8.77
N ALA A 166 -13.83 -6.79 -8.98
CA ALA A 166 -13.80 -7.67 -10.14
C ALA A 166 -13.95 -6.88 -11.44
N GLY A 167 -14.85 -5.88 -11.47
CA GLY A 167 -15.01 -4.95 -12.59
C GLY A 167 -13.73 -4.17 -12.89
N LEU A 168 -13.06 -3.63 -11.85
CA LEU A 168 -11.75 -2.98 -12.02
C LEU A 168 -10.70 -3.96 -12.57
N GLY A 169 -10.67 -5.20 -12.10
CA GLY A 169 -9.80 -6.25 -12.63
C GLY A 169 -10.08 -6.55 -14.08
N ALA A 170 -11.36 -6.68 -14.46
CA ALA A 170 -11.77 -6.91 -15.86
C ALA A 170 -11.38 -5.73 -16.76
N ILE A 171 -11.57 -4.48 -16.31
CA ILE A 171 -11.13 -3.28 -17.03
C ILE A 171 -9.61 -3.26 -17.18
N ALA A 172 -8.85 -3.65 -16.14
CA ALA A 172 -7.41 -3.75 -16.22
C ALA A 172 -6.95 -4.82 -17.22
N ILE A 173 -7.56 -6.02 -17.22
CA ILE A 173 -7.29 -7.08 -18.20
C ILE A 173 -7.60 -6.58 -19.62
N PHE A 174 -8.78 -6.02 -19.84
CA PHE A 174 -9.17 -5.46 -21.14
C PHE A 174 -8.16 -4.40 -21.61
N SER A 175 -7.77 -3.50 -20.73
CA SER A 175 -6.79 -2.45 -21.04
C SER A 175 -5.41 -3.02 -21.41
N VAL A 176 -4.97 -4.07 -20.72
CA VAL A 176 -3.72 -4.78 -21.05
C VAL A 176 -3.84 -5.48 -22.41
N VAL A 177 -4.96 -6.16 -22.68
CA VAL A 177 -5.19 -6.85 -23.97
C VAL A 177 -5.16 -5.88 -25.14
N VAL A 178 -5.82 -4.72 -25.00
CA VAL A 178 -5.98 -3.76 -26.10
C VAL A 178 -4.79 -2.82 -26.26
N PHE A 179 -4.23 -2.35 -25.15
CA PHE A 179 -3.25 -1.25 -25.21
C PHE A 179 -1.82 -1.68 -24.92
N LEU A 180 -1.57 -2.72 -24.11
CA LEU A 180 -0.21 -3.12 -23.77
C LEU A 180 0.42 -3.95 -24.89
N ARG A 181 1.39 -3.37 -25.57
CA ARG A 181 2.31 -4.10 -26.43
C ARG A 181 3.50 -4.58 -25.60
N GLU A 182 4.11 -5.68 -26.02
CA GLU A 182 5.33 -6.14 -25.36
C GLU A 182 6.44 -5.09 -25.51
N THR A 183 7.07 -4.75 -24.37
CA THR A 183 8.06 -3.66 -24.29
C THR A 183 9.45 -4.16 -23.97
N THR A 184 9.59 -5.45 -23.64
CA THR A 184 10.88 -6.04 -23.31
C THR A 184 11.07 -7.35 -24.06
N VAL A 185 12.32 -7.72 -24.28
CA VAL A 185 12.69 -9.05 -24.76
C VAL A 185 12.70 -9.99 -23.53
N PRO A 186 11.86 -11.03 -23.50
CA PRO A 186 11.78 -11.94 -22.35
C PRO A 186 13.11 -12.67 -22.10
N ASP A 187 13.60 -12.63 -20.86
CA ASP A 187 14.79 -13.38 -20.44
C ASP A 187 14.46 -14.27 -19.22
N ARG A 188 14.22 -15.56 -19.48
CA ARG A 188 13.90 -16.56 -18.45
C ARG A 188 14.99 -16.76 -17.39
N ASN A 189 16.22 -16.31 -17.64
CA ASN A 189 17.30 -16.39 -16.65
C ASN A 189 17.06 -15.44 -15.46
N LEU A 190 16.26 -14.40 -15.64
CA LEU A 190 15.96 -13.41 -14.59
C LEU A 190 15.09 -13.97 -13.44
N ILE A 191 14.33 -15.06 -13.69
CA ILE A 191 13.49 -15.68 -12.65
C ILE A 191 14.18 -16.91 -11.99
N ARG A 192 15.43 -17.21 -12.31
CA ARG A 192 16.14 -18.32 -11.67
C ARG A 192 16.23 -18.09 -10.16
N PRO A 193 15.78 -19.07 -9.31
CA PRO A 193 15.71 -18.90 -7.87
C PRO A 193 17.04 -18.46 -7.25
N ARG A 194 18.14 -19.05 -7.70
CA ARG A 194 19.49 -18.70 -7.20
C ARG A 194 19.84 -17.23 -7.45
N ARG A 195 19.46 -16.67 -8.60
CA ARG A 195 19.73 -15.26 -8.94
C ARG A 195 18.87 -14.33 -8.10
N LEU A 196 17.58 -14.64 -7.92
CA LEU A 196 16.67 -13.88 -7.09
C LEU A 196 17.09 -13.89 -5.62
N LEU A 197 17.37 -15.08 -5.07
CA LEU A 197 17.83 -15.24 -3.70
C LEU A 197 19.15 -14.50 -3.44
N SER A 198 20.08 -14.55 -4.40
CA SER A 198 21.34 -13.79 -4.31
C SER A 198 21.09 -12.30 -4.29
N ALA A 199 20.22 -11.75 -5.17
CA ALA A 199 19.91 -10.32 -5.21
C ALA A 199 19.21 -9.89 -3.89
N TYR A 200 18.25 -10.67 -3.41
CA TYR A 200 17.56 -10.36 -2.16
C TYR A 200 18.47 -10.52 -0.94
N GLY A 201 19.34 -11.55 -0.93
CA GLY A 201 20.35 -11.70 0.11
C GLY A 201 21.29 -10.50 0.18
N THR A 202 21.78 -10.01 -0.96
CA THR A 202 22.59 -8.78 -1.03
C THR A 202 21.85 -7.58 -0.43
N LEU A 203 20.57 -7.38 -0.76
CA LEU A 203 19.78 -6.26 -0.24
C LEU A 203 19.56 -6.36 1.27
N LEU A 204 19.25 -7.56 1.79
CA LEU A 204 19.00 -7.77 3.22
C LEU A 204 20.26 -7.67 4.08
N THR A 205 21.44 -7.91 3.49
CA THR A 205 22.73 -7.76 4.18
C THR A 205 23.30 -6.34 4.11
N GLN A 206 22.68 -5.43 3.33
CA GLN A 206 23.10 -4.04 3.24
C GLN A 206 22.33 -3.17 4.24
N PRO A 207 22.96 -2.69 5.33
CA PRO A 207 22.28 -1.94 6.38
C PRO A 207 21.57 -0.69 5.83
N ARG A 208 22.20 0.00 4.89
CA ARG A 208 21.66 1.20 4.26
C ARG A 208 20.31 0.95 3.56
N PHE A 209 20.21 -0.15 2.80
CA PHE A 209 18.95 -0.56 2.17
C PHE A 209 17.90 -0.93 3.22
N LEU A 210 18.28 -1.83 4.13
CA LEU A 210 17.36 -2.40 5.11
C LEU A 210 16.77 -1.32 6.03
N LEU A 211 17.63 -0.43 6.56
CA LEU A 211 17.19 0.64 7.44
C LEU A 211 16.29 1.65 6.72
N ALA A 212 16.61 2.04 5.47
CA ALA A 212 15.74 2.89 4.66
C ALA A 212 14.39 2.21 4.36
N ALA A 213 14.40 0.92 4.04
CA ALA A 213 13.19 0.14 3.81
C ALA A 213 12.35 -0.04 5.09
N LEU A 214 12.98 -0.18 6.26
CA LEU A 214 12.30 -0.24 7.56
C LEU A 214 11.70 1.11 7.97
N VAL A 215 12.30 2.25 7.62
CA VAL A 215 11.64 3.56 7.78
C VAL A 215 10.32 3.59 7.02
N LEU A 216 10.34 3.15 5.77
CA LEU A 216 9.14 3.08 4.94
C LEU A 216 8.16 2.00 5.42
N GLY A 217 8.67 0.88 5.92
CA GLY A 217 7.87 -0.20 6.52
C GLY A 217 7.13 0.26 7.78
N GLY A 218 7.80 0.99 8.65
CA GLY A 218 7.19 1.58 9.84
C GLY A 218 6.12 2.62 9.48
N SER A 219 6.44 3.55 8.58
CA SER A 219 5.54 4.67 8.25
C SER A 219 4.42 4.26 7.28
N ILE A 220 4.74 3.77 6.07
CA ILE A 220 3.73 3.35 5.08
C ILE A 220 3.02 2.07 5.54
N GLY A 221 3.76 1.14 6.17
CA GLY A 221 3.16 -0.04 6.77
C GLY A 221 2.12 0.29 7.84
N ALA A 222 2.33 1.36 8.63
CA ALA A 222 1.34 1.84 9.59
C ALA A 222 0.05 2.30 8.90
N LEU A 223 0.12 2.97 7.73
CA LEU A 223 -1.06 3.32 6.93
C LEU A 223 -1.86 2.08 6.50
N TYR A 224 -1.18 0.99 6.18
CA TYR A 224 -1.84 -0.27 5.81
C TYR A 224 -2.40 -1.00 7.04
N ALA A 225 -1.63 -1.07 8.12
CA ALA A 225 -2.07 -1.71 9.36
C ALA A 225 -3.30 -1.01 9.96
N GLN A 226 -3.32 0.32 10.05
CA GLN A 226 -4.45 1.06 10.60
C GLN A 226 -5.75 0.89 9.78
N ALA A 227 -5.66 0.65 8.47
CA ALA A 227 -6.83 0.41 7.63
C ALA A 227 -7.63 -0.84 8.09
N THR A 228 -6.98 -1.80 8.77
CA THR A 228 -7.64 -2.98 9.34
C THR A 228 -8.44 -2.67 10.62
N MET A 229 -8.15 -1.57 11.29
CA MET A 229 -8.70 -1.19 12.60
C MET A 229 -9.66 0.00 12.52
N LEU A 230 -9.29 1.04 11.77
CA LEU A 230 -10.05 2.30 11.70
C LEU A 230 -11.53 2.11 11.35
N THR A 231 -11.82 1.13 10.49
CA THR A 231 -13.20 0.84 10.09
C THR A 231 -14.05 0.38 11.29
N PHE A 232 -13.53 -0.52 12.12
CA PHE A 232 -14.22 -1.00 13.32
C PHE A 232 -14.34 0.10 14.36
N ILE A 233 -13.29 0.90 14.56
CA ILE A 233 -13.31 2.03 15.51
C ILE A 233 -14.34 3.06 15.09
N LEU A 234 -14.29 3.54 13.85
CA LEU A 234 -15.15 4.64 13.42
C LEU A 234 -16.60 4.21 13.18
N ILE A 235 -16.86 2.99 12.74
CA ILE A 235 -18.23 2.50 12.51
C ILE A 235 -18.83 1.93 13.79
N ASN A 236 -18.14 1.03 14.50
CA ASN A 236 -18.72 0.33 15.65
C ASN A 236 -18.62 1.14 16.95
N GLU A 237 -17.47 1.81 17.23
CA GLU A 237 -17.28 2.49 18.51
C GLU A 237 -17.71 3.97 18.44
N VAL A 238 -17.42 4.67 17.33
CA VAL A 238 -17.85 6.07 17.13
C VAL A 238 -19.29 6.17 16.58
N GLY A 239 -19.81 5.08 15.97
CA GLY A 239 -21.18 5.02 15.47
C GLY A 239 -21.37 5.65 14.08
N MET A 240 -20.33 5.77 13.27
CA MET A 240 -20.45 6.33 11.93
C MET A 240 -21.13 5.34 10.97
N THR A 241 -21.90 5.88 10.03
CA THR A 241 -22.36 5.05 8.90
C THR A 241 -21.20 4.70 7.95
N PRO A 242 -21.28 3.59 7.18
CA PRO A 242 -20.23 3.25 6.19
C PRO A 242 -19.95 4.38 5.18
N THR A 243 -20.98 5.12 4.79
CA THR A 243 -20.83 6.28 3.90
C THR A 243 -20.11 7.44 4.59
N ALA A 244 -20.48 7.76 5.84
CA ALA A 244 -19.81 8.80 6.63
C ALA A 244 -18.35 8.44 6.91
N PHE A 245 -18.04 7.16 7.20
CA PHE A 245 -16.68 6.65 7.30
C PHE A 245 -15.91 6.91 6.01
N GLY A 246 -16.47 6.54 4.85
CA GLY A 246 -15.84 6.75 3.56
C GLY A 246 -15.48 8.23 3.31
N ILE A 247 -16.41 9.16 3.59
CA ILE A 247 -16.16 10.59 3.49
C ILE A 247 -15.11 11.05 4.51
N GLY A 248 -15.17 10.54 5.74
CA GLY A 248 -14.21 10.85 6.80
C GLY A 248 -12.77 10.48 6.44
N MET A 249 -12.56 9.41 5.66
CA MET A 249 -11.23 9.01 5.17
C MET A 249 -10.59 10.03 4.22
N LEU A 250 -11.37 10.98 3.66
CA LEU A 250 -10.82 12.10 2.90
C LEU A 250 -9.91 12.99 3.76
N MET A 251 -10.08 13.02 5.09
CA MET A 251 -9.19 13.75 5.99
C MET A 251 -7.76 13.19 5.94
N GLN A 252 -7.60 11.88 5.99
CA GLN A 252 -6.29 11.23 5.87
C GLN A 252 -5.66 11.45 4.49
N THR A 253 -6.44 11.27 3.43
CA THR A 253 -5.95 11.47 2.07
C THR A 253 -5.62 12.93 1.79
N GLY A 254 -6.43 13.85 2.28
CA GLY A 254 -6.17 15.29 2.24
C GLY A 254 -4.87 15.65 2.95
N ALA A 255 -4.63 15.08 4.14
CA ALA A 255 -3.39 15.26 4.89
C ALA A 255 -2.16 14.78 4.10
N TYR A 256 -2.25 13.61 3.45
CA TYR A 256 -1.18 13.11 2.57
C TYR A 256 -0.94 14.05 1.37
N PHE A 257 -2.00 14.52 0.74
CA PHE A 257 -1.94 15.44 -0.40
C PHE A 257 -1.31 16.78 -0.02
N PHE A 258 -1.77 17.39 1.08
CA PHE A 258 -1.19 18.64 1.59
C PHE A 258 0.26 18.48 2.02
N GLY A 259 0.62 17.36 2.68
CA GLY A 259 2.00 17.02 3.01
C GLY A 259 2.88 16.90 1.77
N SER A 260 2.38 16.26 0.71
CA SER A 260 3.08 16.14 -0.57
C SER A 260 3.29 17.48 -1.28
N ILE A 261 2.28 18.36 -1.22
CA ILE A 261 2.41 19.73 -1.72
C ILE A 261 3.43 20.52 -0.89
N ALA A 262 3.33 20.44 0.45
CA ALA A 262 4.25 21.11 1.34
C ALA A 262 5.70 20.70 1.07
N LEU A 263 5.95 19.40 0.84
CA LEU A 263 7.28 18.89 0.49
C LEU A 263 7.85 19.57 -0.76
N ARG A 264 7.03 19.80 -1.79
CA ARG A 264 7.46 20.47 -3.02
C ARG A 264 8.06 21.86 -2.77
N TYR A 265 7.56 22.57 -1.76
CA TYR A 265 8.06 23.90 -1.38
C TYR A 265 9.16 23.85 -0.31
N ILE A 266 9.13 22.84 0.53
CA ILE A 266 10.06 22.67 1.66
C ILE A 266 11.38 22.04 1.20
N ALA A 267 11.33 20.98 0.38
CA ALA A 267 12.51 20.23 -0.01
C ALA A 267 13.60 21.08 -0.71
N PRO A 268 13.28 22.01 -1.64
CA PRO A 268 14.28 22.86 -2.26
C PRO A 268 15.00 23.79 -1.28
N ARG A 269 14.34 24.14 -0.14
CA ARG A 269 14.87 25.08 0.87
C ARG A 269 15.63 24.39 1.98
N LEU A 270 15.11 23.26 2.46
CA LEU A 270 15.65 22.54 3.62
C LEU A 270 16.60 21.39 3.23
N GLY A 271 16.50 20.89 1.99
CA GLY A 271 17.16 19.68 1.52
C GLY A 271 16.48 18.40 2.01
N ASP A 272 16.82 17.28 1.38
CA ASP A 272 16.19 15.97 1.63
C ASP A 272 16.32 15.52 3.08
N ARG A 273 17.50 15.70 3.68
CA ARG A 273 17.78 15.28 5.06
C ARG A 273 16.83 15.94 6.07
N ARG A 274 16.69 17.27 6.00
CA ARG A 274 15.83 18.01 6.93
C ARG A 274 14.35 17.73 6.68
N SER A 275 13.96 17.51 5.41
CA SER A 275 12.61 17.13 5.05
C SER A 275 12.22 15.78 5.64
N VAL A 276 13.13 14.78 5.63
CA VAL A 276 12.91 13.48 6.30
C VAL A 276 12.80 13.64 7.81
N ILE A 277 13.68 14.42 8.45
CA ILE A 277 13.62 14.65 9.91
C ILE A 277 12.27 15.31 10.27
N LEU A 278 11.86 16.34 9.53
CA LEU A 278 10.58 16.99 9.74
C LEU A 278 9.41 16.00 9.58
N GLY A 279 9.45 15.16 8.52
CA GLY A 279 8.47 14.10 8.31
C GLY A 279 8.40 13.12 9.49
N LEU A 280 9.53 12.67 10.01
CA LEU A 280 9.60 11.79 11.18
C LEU A 280 9.10 12.46 12.46
N CYS A 281 9.36 13.77 12.64
CA CYS A 281 8.80 14.51 13.77
C CYS A 281 7.26 14.54 13.71
N PHE A 282 6.67 14.82 12.55
CA PHE A 282 5.20 14.76 12.37
C PHE A 282 4.66 13.36 12.58
N SER A 283 5.31 12.35 12.03
CA SER A 283 4.95 10.94 12.14
C SER A 283 4.97 10.47 13.60
N ALA A 284 6.07 10.73 14.32
CA ALA A 284 6.20 10.40 15.74
C ALA A 284 5.21 11.17 16.63
N THR A 285 4.99 12.47 16.34
CA THR A 285 3.97 13.27 17.03
C THR A 285 2.57 12.70 16.80
N GLY A 286 2.23 12.35 15.56
CA GLY A 286 0.96 11.69 15.25
C GLY A 286 0.82 10.35 15.98
N GLY A 287 1.87 9.52 16.02
CA GLY A 287 1.89 8.28 16.78
C GLY A 287 1.68 8.51 18.28
N LEU A 288 2.37 9.49 18.87
CA LEU A 288 2.19 9.86 20.27
C LEU A 288 0.76 10.37 20.55
N LEU A 289 0.22 11.21 19.68
CA LEU A 289 -1.16 11.70 19.80
C LEU A 289 -2.17 10.56 19.68
N ILE A 290 -1.94 9.55 18.81
CA ILE A 290 -2.77 8.33 18.73
C ILE A 290 -2.75 7.61 20.07
N LEU A 291 -1.56 7.37 20.64
CA LEU A 291 -1.42 6.73 21.95
C LEU A 291 -2.20 7.48 23.03
N LEU A 292 -1.98 8.79 23.13
CA LEU A 292 -2.64 9.61 24.15
C LEU A 292 -4.16 9.71 23.94
N SER A 293 -4.63 9.89 22.71
CA SER A 293 -6.05 10.01 22.43
C SER A 293 -6.82 8.74 22.73
N VAL A 294 -6.26 7.57 22.42
CA VAL A 294 -6.92 6.28 22.67
C VAL A 294 -7.10 5.99 24.16
N PHE A 295 -6.12 6.36 25.01
CA PHE A 295 -6.15 6.02 26.41
C PHE A 295 -6.67 7.13 27.33
N LEU A 296 -6.71 8.40 26.87
CA LEU A 296 -7.08 9.54 27.70
C LEU A 296 -8.37 10.26 27.26
N ILE A 297 -8.86 10.02 26.04
CA ILE A 297 -9.98 10.75 25.46
C ILE A 297 -11.03 9.77 24.94
N PRO A 298 -12.33 10.02 25.16
CA PRO A 298 -13.38 9.20 24.55
C PRO A 298 -13.25 9.17 23.01
N PRO A 299 -13.48 8.00 22.36
CA PRO A 299 -13.35 7.86 20.94
C PRO A 299 -14.37 8.75 20.21
N SER A 300 -13.88 9.59 19.31
CA SER A 300 -14.64 10.45 18.41
C SER A 300 -13.93 10.53 17.06
N PHE A 301 -14.63 11.01 16.04
CA PHE A 301 -13.99 11.19 14.72
C PHE A 301 -12.70 12.01 14.81
N LEU A 302 -12.71 13.14 15.49
CA LEU A 302 -11.55 14.04 15.57
C LEU A 302 -10.45 13.49 16.49
N SER A 303 -10.81 12.83 17.61
CA SER A 303 -9.79 12.24 18.50
C SER A 303 -9.02 11.10 17.84
N ILE A 304 -9.61 10.42 16.85
CA ILE A 304 -8.98 9.34 16.09
C ILE A 304 -8.31 9.88 14.81
N MET A 305 -9.05 10.61 13.97
CA MET A 305 -8.57 11.02 12.65
C MET A 305 -7.65 12.24 12.68
N GLY A 306 -7.72 13.08 13.71
CA GLY A 306 -6.80 14.22 13.89
C GLY A 306 -5.33 13.75 14.02
N PRO A 307 -5.00 12.89 15.00
CA PRO A 307 -3.69 12.27 15.10
C PRO A 307 -3.23 11.52 13.84
N VAL A 308 -4.14 10.77 13.21
CA VAL A 308 -3.87 10.08 11.93
C VAL A 308 -3.48 11.07 10.83
N ALA A 309 -4.17 12.21 10.73
CA ALA A 309 -3.83 13.24 9.75
C ALA A 309 -2.42 13.82 10.00
N VAL A 310 -2.06 14.08 11.26
CA VAL A 310 -0.71 14.55 11.63
C VAL A 310 0.36 13.55 11.22
N ALA A 311 0.20 12.26 11.57
CA ALA A 311 1.12 11.20 11.16
C ALA A 311 1.24 11.12 9.63
N THR A 312 0.11 11.20 8.93
CA THR A 312 0.04 11.06 7.47
C THR A 312 0.76 12.22 6.74
N VAL A 313 0.70 13.45 7.25
CA VAL A 313 1.54 14.56 6.76
C VAL A 313 3.02 14.18 6.85
N GLY A 314 3.45 13.63 7.99
CA GLY A 314 4.83 13.18 8.20
C GLY A 314 5.26 12.14 7.17
N ILE A 315 4.42 11.12 6.94
CA ILE A 315 4.67 10.07 5.96
C ILE A 315 4.83 10.65 4.55
N ALA A 316 3.99 11.61 4.17
CA ALA A 316 4.11 12.27 2.87
C ALA A 316 5.43 13.03 2.69
N LEU A 317 5.94 13.67 3.76
CA LEU A 317 7.20 14.42 3.74
C LEU A 317 8.44 13.51 3.62
N LEU A 318 8.44 12.34 4.26
CA LEU A 318 9.62 11.46 4.31
C LEU A 318 9.73 10.48 3.14
N THR A 319 8.57 10.06 2.58
CA THR A 319 8.50 8.93 1.64
C THR A 319 9.39 9.09 0.39
N PRO A 320 9.34 10.18 -0.39
CA PRO A 320 10.10 10.28 -1.64
C PRO A 320 11.61 10.20 -1.41
N SER A 321 12.12 10.89 -0.41
CA SER A 321 13.56 10.91 -0.10
C SER A 321 14.03 9.55 0.41
N MET A 322 13.23 8.84 1.23
CA MET A 322 13.59 7.51 1.73
C MET A 322 13.51 6.43 0.64
N VAL A 323 12.54 6.52 -0.28
CA VAL A 323 12.49 5.64 -1.47
C VAL A 323 13.75 5.84 -2.32
N THR A 324 14.14 7.07 -2.59
CA THR A 324 15.37 7.38 -3.33
C THR A 324 16.61 6.86 -2.59
N ALA A 325 16.72 7.08 -1.29
CA ALA A 325 17.84 6.61 -0.49
C ALA A 325 17.98 5.07 -0.48
N ALA A 326 16.85 4.34 -0.51
CA ALA A 326 16.84 2.89 -0.57
C ALA A 326 17.28 2.36 -1.95
N LEU A 327 16.88 3.01 -3.04
CA LEU A 327 17.06 2.48 -4.40
C LEU A 327 18.33 2.98 -5.09
N ALA A 328 18.79 4.20 -4.80
CA ALA A 328 19.91 4.82 -5.49
C ALA A 328 21.23 4.02 -5.47
N PRO A 329 21.59 3.29 -4.38
CA PRO A 329 22.81 2.49 -4.35
C PRO A 329 22.77 1.23 -5.23
N PHE A 330 21.59 0.83 -5.74
CA PHE A 330 21.37 -0.45 -6.41
C PHE A 330 20.83 -0.34 -7.84
N PRO A 331 21.42 0.48 -8.74
CA PRO A 331 20.89 0.69 -10.08
C PRO A 331 20.85 -0.58 -10.93
N HIS A 332 21.81 -1.49 -10.73
CA HIS A 332 21.94 -2.76 -11.46
C HIS A 332 20.96 -3.85 -11.01
N ILE A 333 20.37 -3.72 -9.82
CA ILE A 333 19.32 -4.61 -9.29
C ILE A 333 18.08 -3.80 -8.82
N ALA A 334 17.83 -2.64 -9.43
CA ALA A 334 16.77 -1.73 -9.02
C ALA A 334 15.37 -2.37 -9.01
N GLY A 335 15.10 -3.33 -9.90
CA GLY A 335 13.86 -4.09 -9.92
C GLY A 335 13.69 -4.94 -8.65
N SER A 336 14.73 -5.69 -8.27
CA SER A 336 14.74 -6.49 -7.04
C SER A 336 14.70 -5.61 -5.79
N ALA A 337 15.40 -4.47 -5.79
CA ALA A 337 15.37 -3.52 -4.68
C ALA A 337 13.98 -2.90 -4.49
N SER A 338 13.31 -2.51 -5.57
CA SER A 338 11.93 -1.99 -5.52
C SER A 338 10.93 -3.07 -5.04
N ALA A 339 11.10 -4.32 -5.49
CA ALA A 339 10.27 -5.44 -5.07
C ALA A 339 10.45 -5.75 -3.57
N MET A 340 11.70 -5.81 -3.09
CA MET A 340 12.01 -6.05 -1.68
C MET A 340 11.51 -4.90 -0.79
N MET A 341 11.67 -3.65 -1.21
CA MET A 341 11.14 -2.49 -0.50
C MET A 341 9.60 -2.56 -0.36
N GLY A 342 8.90 -2.89 -1.44
CA GLY A 342 7.45 -3.08 -1.40
C GLY A 342 7.02 -4.28 -0.56
N PHE A 343 7.79 -5.37 -0.57
CA PHE A 343 7.60 -6.51 0.33
C PHE A 343 7.69 -6.08 1.80
N ILE A 344 8.70 -5.29 2.16
CA ILE A 344 8.86 -4.79 3.54
C ILE A 344 7.69 -3.87 3.91
N GLN A 345 7.26 -2.95 3.04
CA GLN A 345 6.13 -2.05 3.31
C GLN A 345 4.81 -2.81 3.54
N MET A 346 4.45 -3.70 2.61
CA MET A 346 3.19 -4.48 2.70
C MET A 346 3.26 -5.55 3.78
N GLY A 347 4.44 -6.17 3.95
CA GLY A 347 4.71 -7.13 5.02
C GLY A 347 4.61 -6.49 6.42
N SER A 348 5.08 -5.25 6.58
CA SER A 348 4.88 -4.48 7.82
C SER A 348 3.40 -4.18 8.05
N GLY A 349 2.63 -3.84 7.01
CA GLY A 349 1.18 -3.68 7.09
C GLY A 349 0.47 -4.96 7.53
N PHE A 350 0.86 -6.10 6.94
CA PHE A 350 0.39 -7.42 7.38
C PHE A 350 0.74 -7.70 8.84
N ALA A 351 1.99 -7.54 9.22
CA ALA A 351 2.46 -7.82 10.58
C ALA A 351 1.75 -6.94 11.62
N GLY A 352 1.61 -5.63 11.34
CA GLY A 352 0.89 -4.70 12.21
C GLY A 352 -0.59 -5.03 12.32
N GLY A 353 -1.28 -5.33 11.21
CA GLY A 353 -2.68 -5.73 11.21
C GLY A 353 -2.93 -7.07 11.92
N ALA A 354 -2.06 -8.07 11.72
CA ALA A 354 -2.12 -9.35 12.40
C ALA A 354 -1.86 -9.20 13.91
N ALA A 355 -0.83 -8.45 14.30
CA ALA A 355 -0.54 -8.16 15.71
C ALA A 355 -1.71 -7.44 16.40
N ALA A 356 -2.32 -6.46 15.74
CA ALA A 356 -3.52 -5.79 16.26
C ALA A 356 -4.72 -6.72 16.42
N SER A 357 -4.84 -7.75 15.57
CA SER A 357 -5.91 -8.75 15.68
C SER A 357 -5.78 -9.62 16.92
N LEU A 358 -4.56 -9.80 17.46
CA LEU A 358 -4.31 -10.55 18.69
C LEU A 358 -4.65 -9.77 19.97
N ILE A 359 -4.77 -8.43 19.90
CA ILE A 359 -5.06 -7.57 21.06
C ILE A 359 -6.56 -7.60 21.45
N GLY A 360 -7.42 -8.10 20.58
CA GLY A 360 -8.85 -8.22 20.84
C GLY A 360 -9.66 -6.95 20.60
N SER A 361 -9.30 -5.80 21.20
CA SER A 361 -9.96 -4.50 20.94
C SER A 361 -9.32 -3.75 19.76
N PRO A 362 -10.09 -3.35 18.73
CA PRO A 362 -9.57 -2.55 17.62
C PRO A 362 -8.95 -1.24 18.09
N LEU A 363 -9.58 -0.55 19.04
CA LEU A 363 -9.11 0.73 19.57
C LEU A 363 -7.77 0.58 20.31
N THR A 364 -7.67 -0.41 21.20
CA THR A 364 -6.42 -0.70 21.93
C THR A 364 -5.31 -1.13 20.97
N GLY A 365 -5.62 -2.01 20.00
CA GLY A 365 -4.69 -2.43 18.98
C GLY A 365 -4.15 -1.25 18.16
N PHE A 366 -5.03 -0.34 17.76
CA PHE A 366 -4.68 0.90 17.06
C PHE A 366 -3.78 1.80 17.92
N GLY A 367 -4.14 2.01 19.21
CA GLY A 367 -3.39 2.84 20.15
C GLY A 367 -2.00 2.32 20.50
N ILE A 368 -1.71 1.04 20.31
CA ILE A 368 -0.40 0.42 20.59
C ILE A 368 0.40 0.19 19.31
N ILE A 369 -0.18 -0.49 18.33
CA ILE A 369 0.56 -0.96 17.17
C ILE A 369 0.99 0.18 16.26
N ILE A 370 0.11 1.17 16.00
CA ILE A 370 0.47 2.27 15.11
C ILE A 370 1.60 3.14 15.68
N PRO A 371 1.56 3.59 16.96
CA PRO A 371 2.70 4.27 17.56
C PRO A 371 4.00 3.45 17.53
N VAL A 372 3.95 2.16 17.82
CA VAL A 372 5.12 1.27 17.77
C VAL A 372 5.73 1.25 16.37
N MET A 373 4.91 1.17 15.32
CA MET A 373 5.37 1.19 13.93
C MET A 373 6.01 2.55 13.57
N GLU A 374 5.39 3.67 13.97
CA GLU A 374 5.93 5.01 13.71
C GLU A 374 7.25 5.24 14.46
N PHE A 375 7.36 4.80 15.72
CA PHE A 375 8.64 4.87 16.46
C PHE A 375 9.71 3.92 15.91
N THR A 376 9.31 2.78 15.33
CA THR A 376 10.22 1.89 14.60
C THR A 376 10.81 2.59 13.37
N ALA A 377 10.02 3.41 12.65
CA ALA A 377 10.52 4.23 11.56
C ALA A 377 11.58 5.25 12.05
N VAL A 378 11.33 5.92 13.19
CA VAL A 378 12.28 6.85 13.79
C VAL A 378 13.59 6.14 14.19
N ALA A 379 13.50 5.01 14.90
CA ALA A 379 14.66 4.22 15.31
C ALA A 379 15.47 3.73 14.10
N SER A 380 14.79 3.26 13.06
CA SER A 380 15.44 2.83 11.81
C SER A 380 16.15 3.98 11.11
N TYR A 381 15.59 5.19 11.12
CA TYR A 381 16.27 6.36 10.55
C TYR A 381 17.50 6.78 11.36
N ILE A 382 17.46 6.68 12.69
CA ILE A 382 18.64 6.93 13.53
C ILE A 382 19.76 5.95 13.14
N GLY A 383 19.45 4.66 13.02
CA GLY A 383 20.39 3.65 12.53
C GLY A 383 20.93 3.97 11.13
N PHE A 384 20.07 4.35 10.20
CA PHE A 384 20.44 4.78 8.84
C PHE A 384 21.42 5.94 8.85
N ARG A 385 21.24 6.90 9.76
CA ARG A 385 22.14 8.05 9.91
C ARG A 385 23.50 7.69 10.48
N ILE A 386 23.54 6.73 11.41
CA ILE A 386 24.81 6.24 11.99
C ILE A 386 25.62 5.51 10.92
N ASP A 387 24.95 4.64 10.15
CA ASP A 387 25.59 3.87 9.07
C ASP A 387 26.18 4.78 7.99
N THR A 388 25.39 5.76 7.50
CA THR A 388 25.86 6.71 6.48
C THR A 388 27.02 7.61 6.93
N ARG A 389 27.21 7.83 8.25
CA ARG A 389 28.34 8.60 8.78
C ARG A 389 29.62 7.78 8.89
N ARG A 390 29.55 6.47 8.90
CA ARG A 390 30.72 5.58 8.96
C ARG A 390 31.38 5.39 7.61
N GLU A 391 30.65 5.67 6.53
CA GLU A 391 31.15 5.56 5.16
C GLU A 391 31.75 6.87 4.60
N THR A 392 31.50 8.01 5.26
CA THR A 392 32.09 9.34 4.95
C THR A 392 33.27 9.63 5.84
#